data_6bb21d85cdc123c9d150478857c9375b
#
_entry.id   6bb21d85cdc123c9d150478857c9375b
#
_cell.length_a   1.000
_cell.length_b   1.000
_cell.length_c   1.000
_cell.angle_alpha   90.00
_cell.angle_beta   90.00
_cell.angle_gamma   90.00
#
_symmetry.space_group_name_H-M   'P 1'
#
loop_
_entity.id
_entity.type
_entity.pdbx_description
1 polymer ?
#
loop_
_entity_poly.entity_id
_entity_poly.type
_entity_poly.pdbx_seq_one_letter_code
_entity_poly.pdbx_strand_id
1 'polypeptide(L)'
;LGGRPGFVITVLRADARSLPLPDESVDLICTSPPYWGLRDYRDGDASLAGQIGTGTLDQYLQDLWEVTAEMARVLKPVGSIFVELGDSYTDKSLNDAPF
;
A
#
# COMPACT_ATOMS: atom_id res chain seq x y z
N LEU A 1 -29.82 13.28 -1.05
CA LEU A 1 -29.69 13.56 -1.83
C LEU A 1 -30.64 13.59 -2.90
N GLY A 2 -31.86 13.74 -2.66
CA GLY A 2 -32.89 13.90 -3.62
C GLY A 2 -32.33 13.97 -5.01
N GLY A 3 -32.45 13.03 -5.73
CA GLY A 3 -31.88 13.01 -7.04
C GLY A 3 -30.38 13.09 -7.07
N ARG A 4 -29.78 13.38 -5.97
CA ARG A 4 -28.37 13.39 -5.89
C ARG A 4 -27.85 11.96 -5.97
N PRO A 5 -26.86 11.69 -6.77
CA PRO A 5 -26.31 10.35 -6.78
C PRO A 5 -25.71 10.04 -5.43
N GLY A 6 -25.92 8.87 -4.95
CA GLY A 6 -25.15 8.39 -3.86
C GLY A 6 -23.70 8.25 -4.31
N PHE A 7 -22.83 7.92 -3.39
CA PHE A 7 -21.50 7.57 -3.81
C PHE A 7 -21.45 6.11 -4.25
N VAL A 8 -20.45 5.80 -5.02
CA VAL A 8 -20.23 4.48 -5.56
C VAL A 8 -18.97 3.91 -4.93
N ILE A 9 -19.06 2.67 -4.45
CA ILE A 9 -17.89 1.95 -3.95
C ILE A 9 -17.59 0.85 -4.96
N THR A 10 -16.35 0.85 -5.45
CA THR A 10 -15.88 -0.17 -6.36
C THR A 10 -14.73 -0.92 -5.70
N VAL A 11 -14.80 -2.24 -5.71
CA VAL A 11 -13.74 -3.08 -5.16
C VAL A 11 -13.03 -3.75 -6.32
N LEU A 12 -11.71 -3.59 -6.37
CA LEU A 12 -10.88 -4.16 -7.43
C LEU A 12 -9.83 -5.05 -6.81
N ARG A 13 -9.56 -6.15 -7.49
CA ARG A 13 -8.41 -6.99 -7.15
C ARG A 13 -7.26 -6.56 -8.06
N ALA A 14 -6.21 -6.03 -7.48
CA ALA A 14 -5.10 -5.51 -8.25
C ALA A 14 -3.81 -5.54 -7.43
N ASP A 15 -2.70 -5.41 -8.12
CA ASP A 15 -1.40 -5.24 -7.50
C ASP A 15 -1.15 -3.75 -7.35
N ALA A 16 -0.81 -3.31 -6.14
CA ALA A 16 -0.57 -1.90 -5.87
C ALA A 16 0.63 -1.34 -6.66
N ARG A 17 1.47 -2.21 -7.19
CA ARG A 17 2.59 -1.79 -8.04
C ARG A 17 2.15 -1.50 -9.47
N SER A 18 0.91 -1.79 -9.81
CA SER A 18 0.37 -1.56 -11.14
C SER A 18 -1.14 -1.36 -11.03
N LEU A 19 -1.55 -0.15 -10.73
CA LEU A 19 -2.96 0.15 -10.50
C LEU A 19 -3.72 0.33 -11.80
N PRO A 20 -4.92 -0.28 -11.92
CA PRO A 20 -5.74 -0.17 -13.12
C PRO A 20 -6.52 1.16 -13.15
N LEU A 21 -5.81 2.25 -13.00
CA LEU A 21 -6.40 3.59 -12.96
C LEU A 21 -5.60 4.51 -13.87
N PRO A 22 -6.26 5.48 -14.51
CA PRO A 22 -5.56 6.45 -15.34
C PRO A 22 -4.66 7.36 -14.52
N ASP A 23 -3.73 8.03 -15.19
CA ASP A 23 -2.91 9.05 -14.56
C ASP A 23 -3.81 10.17 -14.01
N GLU A 24 -3.40 10.74 -12.90
CA GLU A 24 -4.05 11.93 -12.32
C GLU A 24 -5.57 11.80 -12.22
N SER A 25 -6.04 10.64 -11.76
CA SER A 25 -7.47 10.35 -11.66
C SER A 25 -8.01 10.30 -10.24
N VAL A 26 -7.13 10.37 -9.24
CA VAL A 26 -7.50 10.14 -7.84
C VAL A 26 -7.26 11.39 -7.02
N ASP A 27 -8.22 11.74 -6.19
CA ASP A 27 -8.12 12.92 -5.32
C ASP A 27 -7.43 12.63 -3.99
N LEU A 28 -7.61 11.42 -3.48
CA LEU A 28 -7.11 11.07 -2.15
C LEU A 28 -6.75 9.60 -2.12
N ILE A 29 -5.61 9.31 -1.54
CA ILE A 29 -5.18 7.94 -1.29
C ILE A 29 -4.99 7.75 0.20
N CYS A 30 -5.54 6.68 0.73
CA CYS A 30 -5.29 6.25 2.10
C CYS A 30 -4.76 4.83 2.05
N THR A 31 -3.64 4.60 2.65
CA THR A 31 -3.01 3.28 2.59
C THR A 31 -2.24 2.95 3.86
N SER A 32 -2.10 1.66 4.11
CA SER A 32 -1.27 1.15 5.19
C SER A 32 -0.47 -0.01 4.60
N PRO A 33 0.73 0.26 4.10
CA PRO A 33 1.52 -0.78 3.43
C PRO A 33 1.94 -1.88 4.40
N PRO A 34 2.12 -3.11 3.91
CA PRO A 34 2.60 -4.18 4.76
C PRO A 34 4.01 -3.91 5.25
N TYR A 35 4.31 -4.36 6.45
CA TYR A 35 5.64 -4.22 7.02
C TYR A 35 6.51 -5.40 6.62
N TRP A 36 7.78 -5.13 6.40
CA TRP A 36 8.68 -6.19 6.02
C TRP A 36 8.86 -7.20 7.15
N GLY A 37 8.58 -8.47 6.84
CA GLY A 37 8.80 -9.57 7.78
C GLY A 37 7.94 -9.53 9.04
N LEU A 38 7.11 -8.51 9.21
CA LEU A 38 6.30 -8.38 10.41
C LEU A 38 5.05 -9.24 10.36
N ARG A 39 4.48 -9.42 9.19
CA ARG A 39 3.25 -10.17 9.00
C ARG A 39 3.35 -11.04 7.77
N ASP A 40 3.00 -12.31 7.91
CA ASP A 40 2.98 -13.23 6.80
C ASP A 40 1.53 -13.37 6.32
N TYR A 41 1.24 -12.76 5.20
CA TYR A 41 -0.10 -12.79 4.62
C TYR A 41 -0.37 -14.07 3.84
N ARG A 42 0.65 -14.88 3.60
CA ARG A 42 0.48 -16.11 2.83
C ARG A 42 -0.25 -17.20 3.61
N ASP A 43 -0.15 -17.15 4.91
CA ASP A 43 -0.77 -18.17 5.76
C ASP A 43 -0.37 -19.58 5.32
N GLY A 44 0.89 -19.74 4.93
CA GLY A 44 1.40 -21.01 4.44
C GLY A 44 1.08 -21.31 2.98
N ASP A 45 0.40 -20.45 2.29
CA ASP A 45 0.03 -20.66 0.90
C ASP A 45 1.13 -20.14 -0.04
N ALA A 46 1.83 -21.04 -0.70
CA ALA A 46 2.90 -20.67 -1.61
C ALA A 46 2.42 -19.86 -2.81
N SER A 47 1.13 -19.87 -3.12
CA SER A 47 0.63 -19.08 -4.23
C SER A 47 0.73 -17.58 -3.98
N LEU A 48 0.98 -17.16 -2.76
CA LEU A 48 1.16 -15.76 -2.40
C LEU A 48 2.63 -15.37 -2.27
N ALA A 49 3.53 -16.16 -2.85
CA ALA A 49 4.97 -15.98 -2.70
C ALA A 49 5.47 -14.62 -3.18
N GLY A 50 4.82 -13.96 -4.12
CA GLY A 50 5.22 -12.65 -4.59
C GLY A 50 4.68 -11.48 -3.79
N GLN A 51 4.04 -11.75 -2.68
CA GLN A 51 3.40 -10.72 -1.87
C GLN A 51 4.41 -9.73 -1.30
N ILE A 52 4.05 -8.45 -1.31
CA ILE A 52 4.91 -7.40 -0.76
C ILE A 52 5.16 -7.68 0.72
N GLY A 53 6.42 -7.54 1.13
CA GLY A 53 6.81 -7.74 2.51
C GLY A 53 7.34 -9.12 2.83
N THR A 54 7.35 -10.05 1.87
CA THR A 54 7.72 -11.44 2.10
C THR A 54 9.07 -11.86 1.53
N GLY A 55 9.76 -10.99 0.82
CA GLY A 55 11.07 -11.28 0.25
C GLY A 55 12.20 -10.72 1.09
N THR A 56 13.32 -10.45 0.45
CA THR A 56 14.44 -9.80 1.10
C THR A 56 14.09 -8.35 1.42
N LEU A 57 14.89 -7.72 2.26
CA LEU A 57 14.71 -6.31 2.55
C LEU A 57 14.83 -5.46 1.28
N ASP A 58 15.81 -5.77 0.43
CA ASP A 58 15.98 -5.04 -0.83
C ASP A 58 14.75 -5.18 -1.71
N GLN A 59 14.18 -6.36 -1.79
CA GLN A 59 12.97 -6.58 -2.56
C GLN A 59 11.79 -5.81 -1.97
N TYR A 60 11.67 -5.79 -0.66
CA TYR A 60 10.63 -5.03 0.01
C TYR A 60 10.73 -3.53 -0.30
N LEU A 61 11.93 -2.99 -0.23
CA LEU A 61 12.15 -1.57 -0.53
C LEU A 61 11.85 -1.26 -1.98
N GLN A 62 12.22 -2.15 -2.90
CA GLN A 62 11.90 -2.00 -4.31
C GLN A 62 10.38 -2.00 -4.53
N ASP A 63 9.69 -2.93 -3.89
CA ASP A 63 8.23 -3.01 -3.99
C ASP A 63 7.56 -1.75 -3.46
N LEU A 64 8.02 -1.22 -2.34
CA LEU A 64 7.48 0.02 -1.79
C LEU A 64 7.74 1.19 -2.73
N TRP A 65 8.90 1.23 -3.37
CA TRP A 65 9.21 2.27 -4.34
C TRP A 65 8.23 2.21 -5.51
N GLU A 66 7.97 1.01 -6.03
CA GLU A 66 7.04 0.83 -7.14
C GLU A 66 5.62 1.24 -6.76
N VAL A 67 5.18 0.89 -5.56
CA VAL A 67 3.86 1.30 -5.06
C VAL A 67 3.78 2.82 -4.94
N THR A 68 4.83 3.44 -4.43
CA THR A 68 4.88 4.90 -4.27
C THR A 68 4.81 5.59 -5.63
N ALA A 69 5.54 5.07 -6.61
CA ALA A 69 5.52 5.63 -7.96
C ALA A 69 4.12 5.51 -8.59
N GLU A 70 3.45 4.38 -8.36
CA GLU A 70 2.08 4.20 -8.86
C GLU A 70 1.09 5.15 -8.19
N MET A 71 1.20 5.33 -6.89
CA MET A 71 0.37 6.29 -6.19
C MET A 71 0.58 7.70 -6.75
N ALA A 72 1.82 8.07 -6.97
CA ALA A 72 2.13 9.39 -7.54
C ALA A 72 1.56 9.55 -8.94
N ARG A 73 1.58 8.47 -9.73
CA ARG A 73 1.05 8.51 -11.10
C ARG A 73 -0.45 8.75 -11.13
N VAL A 74 -1.20 8.05 -10.29
CA VAL A 74 -2.66 8.13 -10.32
C VAL A 74 -3.20 9.32 -9.55
N LEU A 75 -2.41 9.92 -8.68
CA LEU A 75 -2.86 11.03 -7.86
C LEU A 75 -2.86 12.32 -8.66
N LYS A 76 -3.92 13.10 -8.52
CA LYS A 76 -3.98 14.42 -9.14
C LYS A 76 -2.94 15.35 -8.50
N PRO A 77 -2.47 16.38 -9.23
CA PRO A 77 -1.46 17.29 -8.69
C PRO A 77 -1.83 17.95 -7.37
N VAL A 78 -3.12 18.13 -7.13
CA VAL A 78 -3.61 18.73 -5.88
C VAL A 78 -4.15 17.69 -4.91
N GLY A 79 -3.91 16.42 -5.19
CA GLY A 79 -4.38 15.34 -4.33
C GLY A 79 -3.52 15.14 -3.11
N SER A 80 -3.98 14.28 -2.22
CA SER A 80 -3.28 14.00 -0.97
C SER A 80 -3.15 12.50 -0.74
N ILE A 81 -2.08 12.11 -0.07
CA ILE A 81 -1.85 10.72 0.32
C ILE A 81 -1.70 10.68 1.83
N PHE A 82 -2.46 9.79 2.47
CA PHE A 82 -2.32 9.49 3.88
C PHE A 82 -1.78 8.08 4.03
N VAL A 83 -0.64 7.96 4.69
CA VAL A 83 0.02 6.67 4.90
C VAL A 83 0.07 6.40 6.39
N GLU A 84 -0.48 5.27 6.79
CA GLU A 84 -0.36 4.83 8.16
C GLU A 84 0.81 3.86 8.26
N LEU A 85 1.77 4.20 9.09
CA LEU A 85 2.96 3.40 9.33
C LEU A 85 3.04 3.10 10.81
N GLY A 86 3.72 2.00 11.12
CA GLY A 86 3.97 1.63 12.48
C GLY A 86 5.34 1.00 12.61
N ASP A 87 5.64 0.61 13.80
CA ASP A 87 6.88 -0.08 14.08
C ASP A 87 6.57 -1.20 15.07
N SER A 88 7.53 -2.04 15.30
CA SER A 88 7.41 -3.10 16.29
C SER A 88 8.35 -2.83 17.45
N TYR A 89 8.11 -3.52 18.55
CA TYR A 89 8.90 -3.36 19.75
C TYR A 89 9.59 -4.68 20.10
N THR A 90 10.81 -4.58 20.54
CA THR A 90 11.53 -5.70 21.12
C THR A 90 11.95 -5.26 22.52
N ASP A 91 11.58 -6.06 23.54
CA ASP A 91 11.90 -5.72 24.93
C ASP A 91 11.44 -4.30 25.30
N LYS A 92 10.28 -3.91 24.80
CA LYS A 92 9.67 -2.61 25.06
C LYS A 92 10.45 -1.44 24.46
N SER A 93 11.32 -1.72 23.51
CA SER A 93 12.02 -0.69 22.76
C SER A 93 11.63 -0.78 21.32
N LEU A 94 11.65 0.34 20.62
CA LEU A 94 11.45 0.32 19.20
C LEU A 94 12.59 -0.42 18.52
N ASN A 95 12.25 -1.20 17.51
CA ASN A 95 13.26 -1.74 16.61
C ASN A 95 13.90 -0.61 15.83
N ASP A 96 14.97 -0.94 15.10
CA ASP A 96 15.65 0.05 14.27
C ASP A 96 14.88 0.37 13.01
N ALA A 97 13.59 0.59 13.13
CA ALA A 97 12.79 0.96 12.01
C ALA A 97 13.07 2.39 11.59
N PRO A 98 12.98 2.70 10.30
CA PRO A 98 13.36 4.01 9.80
C PRO A 98 12.29 5.09 9.97
N PHE A 99 11.30 4.87 10.75
CA PHE A 99 10.30 5.90 10.97
C PHE A 99 10.22 6.38 12.40
#